data_d9c03bbfa68f5b0b8a4dc3fc45df10f5
#
_entry.id   d9c03bbfa68f5b0b8a4dc3fc45df10f5
#
_cell.length_a   1.000
_cell.length_b   1.000
_cell.length_c   1.000
_cell.angle_alpha   90.00
_cell.angle_beta   90.00
_cell.angle_gamma   90.00
#
_symmetry.space_group_name_H-M   'P 1'
#
loop_
_entity.id
_entity.type
_entity.pdbx_description
1 polymer ?
#
loop_
_entity_poly.entity_id
_entity_poly.type
_entity_poly.pdbx_seq_one_letter_code
_entity_poly.pdbx_strand_id
1 'polypeptide(L)'
;MTAAVSFAEVELADPYAAPTFRIHEDASTVIRRKILLLEDDPAFKEIMSDFLTENGYDVKAVQNGVEGVHQVLAGDFEVILCDMLMPTLPGDMFFRAVERMRPHLCERFIFMTGYRGNTKVNEFIDSVHGTVLMKPFHVDDLLELFAFIQLRTSLLEK
;
A
#
# COMPACT_ATOMS: atom_id res chain seq x y z
N MET A 1 30.89 -27.30 -27.59
CA MET A 1 29.46 -27.69 -27.57
C MET A 1 28.65 -26.40 -27.74
N THR A 2 28.12 -26.25 -28.95
CA THR A 2 27.46 -25.01 -29.40
C THR A 2 25.98 -25.13 -29.14
N ALA A 3 25.43 -24.23 -28.32
CA ALA A 3 23.99 -24.17 -28.10
C ALA A 3 23.36 -23.48 -29.31
N ALA A 4 22.45 -24.21 -29.97
CA ALA A 4 21.68 -23.75 -31.13
C ALA A 4 20.59 -22.78 -30.63
N VAL A 5 20.62 -21.54 -31.12
CA VAL A 5 19.53 -20.58 -30.99
C VAL A 5 18.49 -20.94 -32.08
N SER A 6 17.32 -21.45 -31.65
CA SER A 6 16.20 -21.69 -32.55
C SER A 6 15.46 -20.35 -32.79
N PHE A 7 15.53 -19.87 -34.03
CA PHE A 7 14.66 -18.80 -34.50
C PHE A 7 13.29 -19.40 -34.79
N ALA A 8 12.28 -19.10 -34.00
CA ALA A 8 10.90 -19.43 -34.28
C ALA A 8 10.40 -18.54 -35.44
N GLU A 9 9.78 -19.18 -36.45
CA GLU A 9 9.21 -18.56 -37.62
C GLU A 9 8.18 -17.49 -37.24
N VAL A 10 8.36 -16.29 -37.82
CA VAL A 10 7.36 -15.23 -37.79
C VAL A 10 6.32 -15.51 -38.86
N GLU A 11 5.18 -16.00 -38.47
CA GLU A 11 4.02 -16.12 -39.36
C GLU A 11 3.42 -14.71 -39.54
N LEU A 12 3.49 -14.20 -40.78
CA LEU A 12 2.91 -12.91 -41.16
C LEU A 12 1.39 -13.06 -41.25
N ALA A 13 0.70 -12.76 -40.16
CA ALA A 13 -0.75 -12.64 -40.12
C ALA A 13 -1.15 -11.18 -39.89
N ASP A 14 -2.00 -10.70 -40.81
CA ASP A 14 -2.82 -9.50 -40.83
C ASP A 14 -2.18 -8.18 -40.35
N PRO A 15 -1.92 -7.20 -41.23
CA PRO A 15 -1.33 -5.90 -40.90
C PRO A 15 -2.26 -5.00 -40.08
N TYR A 16 -3.49 -5.40 -39.76
CA TYR A 16 -4.46 -4.65 -38.94
C TYR A 16 -4.83 -5.37 -37.63
N ALA A 17 -4.23 -6.52 -37.32
CA ALA A 17 -4.41 -7.14 -36.02
C ALA A 17 -3.57 -6.41 -34.97
N ALA A 18 -4.22 -5.92 -33.91
CA ALA A 18 -3.52 -5.39 -32.74
C ALA A 18 -2.53 -6.44 -32.20
N PRO A 19 -1.31 -6.06 -31.81
CA PRO A 19 -0.33 -6.99 -31.30
C PRO A 19 -0.88 -7.69 -30.05
N THR A 20 -1.28 -8.95 -30.19
CA THR A 20 -1.56 -9.80 -29.04
C THR A 20 -0.22 -10.16 -28.40
N PHE A 21 0.19 -9.42 -27.39
CA PHE A 21 1.24 -9.86 -26.51
C PHE A 21 0.73 -11.10 -25.77
N ARG A 22 1.12 -12.28 -26.23
CA ARG A 22 1.07 -13.47 -25.38
C ARG A 22 2.13 -13.29 -24.30
N ILE A 23 1.69 -12.81 -23.15
CA ILE A 23 2.48 -12.94 -21.93
C ILE A 23 2.52 -14.44 -21.66
N HIS A 24 3.69 -15.06 -21.84
CA HIS A 24 3.91 -16.36 -21.26
C HIS A 24 3.76 -16.16 -19.75
N GLU A 25 2.65 -16.61 -19.18
CA GLU A 25 2.50 -16.85 -17.76
C GLU A 25 3.48 -17.96 -17.38
N ASP A 26 4.74 -17.58 -17.23
CA ASP A 26 5.62 -18.33 -16.36
C ASP A 26 5.03 -18.11 -14.96
N ALA A 27 4.74 -19.18 -14.23
CA ALA A 27 4.20 -19.14 -12.87
C ALA A 27 5.27 -18.63 -11.89
N SER A 28 5.89 -17.50 -12.23
CA SER A 28 6.73 -16.71 -11.36
C SER A 28 5.81 -16.03 -10.38
N THR A 29 5.97 -16.35 -9.14
CA THR A 29 5.38 -15.80 -7.93
C THR A 29 4.97 -14.33 -8.15
N VAL A 30 3.68 -14.08 -8.33
CA VAL A 30 3.16 -12.72 -8.37
C VAL A 30 3.46 -12.11 -7.01
N ILE A 31 4.49 -11.29 -6.93
CA ILE A 31 4.84 -10.58 -5.69
C ILE A 31 3.74 -9.55 -5.49
N ARG A 32 2.74 -9.91 -4.69
CA ARG A 32 1.69 -8.97 -4.29
C ARG A 32 2.27 -7.98 -3.30
N ARG A 33 1.97 -6.71 -3.53
CA ARG A 33 2.40 -5.62 -2.63
C ARG A 33 1.62 -5.70 -1.34
N LYS A 34 2.33 -5.70 -0.21
CA LYS A 34 1.74 -5.84 1.13
C LYS A 34 1.27 -4.51 1.66
N ILE A 35 0.02 -4.47 2.07
CA ILE A 35 -0.62 -3.31 2.71
C ILE A 35 -0.97 -3.66 4.14
N LEU A 36 -0.61 -2.78 5.07
CA LEU A 36 -1.14 -2.82 6.44
C LEU A 36 -2.29 -1.81 6.56
N LEU A 37 -3.47 -2.28 6.91
CA LEU A 37 -4.65 -1.46 7.14
C LEU A 37 -4.99 -1.46 8.63
N LEU A 38 -4.93 -0.29 9.27
CA LEU A 38 -5.37 -0.07 10.64
C LEU A 38 -6.69 0.70 10.63
N GLU A 39 -7.76 0.04 11.03
CA GLU A 39 -9.11 0.58 11.05
C GLU A 39 -9.95 -0.14 12.10
N ASP A 40 -10.58 0.59 13.00
CA ASP A 40 -11.38 0.03 14.09
C ASP A 40 -12.84 -0.22 13.72
N ASP A 41 -13.38 0.48 12.71
CA ASP A 41 -14.70 0.18 12.16
C ASP A 41 -14.67 -1.14 11.37
N PRO A 42 -15.36 -2.20 11.85
CA PRO A 42 -15.26 -3.51 11.20
C PRO A 42 -15.87 -3.53 9.80
N ALA A 43 -16.93 -2.78 9.54
CA ALA A 43 -17.59 -2.73 8.23
C ALA A 43 -16.71 -2.00 7.21
N PHE A 44 -16.14 -0.86 7.58
CA PHE A 44 -15.23 -0.11 6.72
C PHE A 44 -13.93 -0.91 6.47
N LYS A 45 -13.39 -1.56 7.50
CA LYS A 45 -12.21 -2.42 7.37
C LYS A 45 -12.42 -3.57 6.39
N GLU A 46 -13.58 -4.24 6.45
CA GLU A 46 -13.93 -5.33 5.53
C GLU A 46 -14.02 -4.82 4.09
N ILE A 47 -14.78 -3.77 3.85
CA ILE A 47 -14.94 -3.16 2.51
C ILE A 47 -13.59 -2.75 1.92
N MET A 48 -12.74 -2.11 2.70
CA MET A 48 -11.42 -1.68 2.25
C MET A 48 -10.50 -2.86 1.97
N SER A 49 -10.53 -3.90 2.82
CA SER A 49 -9.75 -5.11 2.62
C SER A 49 -10.13 -5.84 1.34
N ASP A 50 -11.42 -5.98 1.07
CA ASP A 50 -11.94 -6.62 -0.13
C ASP A 50 -11.55 -5.82 -1.38
N PHE A 51 -11.80 -4.52 -1.38
CA PHE A 51 -11.42 -3.63 -2.48
C PHE A 51 -9.93 -3.73 -2.83
N LEU A 52 -9.05 -3.64 -1.82
CA LEU A 52 -7.60 -3.70 -2.04
C LEU A 52 -7.15 -5.08 -2.52
N THR A 53 -7.75 -6.15 -1.98
CA THR A 53 -7.45 -7.53 -2.40
C THR A 53 -7.85 -7.77 -3.85
N GLU A 54 -9.03 -7.30 -4.27
CA GLU A 54 -9.51 -7.35 -5.66
C GLU A 54 -8.60 -6.54 -6.61
N ASN A 55 -7.96 -5.48 -6.12
CA ASN A 55 -6.98 -4.69 -6.86
C ASN A 55 -5.54 -5.27 -6.81
N GLY A 56 -5.37 -6.50 -6.33
CA GLY A 56 -4.11 -7.25 -6.41
C GLY A 56 -3.14 -7.03 -5.25
N TYR A 57 -3.58 -6.40 -4.16
CA TYR A 57 -2.76 -6.22 -2.96
C TYR A 57 -2.89 -7.40 -1.98
N ASP A 58 -1.84 -7.64 -1.21
CA ASP A 58 -1.85 -8.54 -0.05
C ASP A 58 -2.14 -7.71 1.20
N VAL A 59 -3.36 -7.79 1.72
CA VAL A 59 -3.83 -6.91 2.79
C VAL A 59 -3.78 -7.59 4.14
N LYS A 60 -3.09 -6.96 5.07
CA LYS A 60 -3.18 -7.29 6.49
C LYS A 60 -4.00 -6.21 7.19
N ALA A 61 -5.20 -6.56 7.62
CA ALA A 61 -6.08 -5.65 8.32
C ALA A 61 -6.08 -5.92 9.82
N VAL A 62 -5.96 -4.87 10.61
CA VAL A 62 -5.97 -4.89 12.07
C VAL A 62 -6.91 -3.80 12.61
N GLN A 63 -7.35 -3.93 13.86
CA GLN A 63 -8.37 -3.06 14.43
C GLN A 63 -7.83 -1.99 15.39
N ASN A 64 -6.53 -2.04 15.72
CA ASN A 64 -5.89 -1.05 16.60
C ASN A 64 -4.38 -1.00 16.39
N GLY A 65 -3.75 0.01 16.97
CA GLY A 65 -2.31 0.22 16.83
C GLY A 65 -1.45 -0.85 17.50
N VAL A 66 -1.93 -1.55 18.53
CA VAL A 66 -1.17 -2.63 19.19
C VAL A 66 -1.01 -3.82 18.25
N GLU A 67 -2.09 -4.22 17.59
CA GLU A 67 -2.02 -5.25 16.54
C GLU A 67 -1.14 -4.80 15.37
N GLY A 68 -1.21 -3.51 15.01
CA GLY A 68 -0.34 -2.90 14.01
C GLY A 68 1.15 -3.02 14.35
N VAL A 69 1.52 -2.77 15.60
CA VAL A 69 2.90 -2.95 16.09
C VAL A 69 3.37 -4.38 15.89
N HIS A 70 2.55 -5.37 16.23
CA HIS A 70 2.90 -6.78 16.02
C HIS A 70 3.15 -7.08 14.53
N GLN A 71 2.37 -6.48 13.63
CA GLN A 71 2.53 -6.70 12.20
C GLN A 71 3.82 -6.08 11.65
N VAL A 72 4.16 -4.85 12.04
CA VAL A 72 5.39 -4.20 11.58
C VAL A 72 6.66 -4.83 12.17
N LEU A 73 6.55 -5.51 13.30
CA LEU A 73 7.66 -6.32 13.84
C LEU A 73 7.84 -7.63 13.07
N ALA A 74 6.76 -8.19 12.53
CA ALA A 74 6.78 -9.44 11.79
C ALA A 74 7.22 -9.30 10.32
N GLY A 75 7.11 -8.10 9.72
CA GLY A 75 7.48 -7.90 8.32
C GLY A 75 7.35 -6.46 7.84
N ASP A 76 7.69 -6.25 6.57
CA ASP A 76 7.61 -4.98 5.90
C ASP A 76 6.31 -4.86 5.09
N PHE A 77 5.90 -3.60 4.90
CA PHE A 77 4.73 -3.22 4.12
C PHE A 77 5.11 -2.14 3.10
N GLU A 78 4.48 -2.18 1.93
CA GLU A 78 4.64 -1.16 0.87
C GLU A 78 3.91 0.13 1.24
N VAL A 79 2.74 -0.01 1.87
CA VAL A 79 1.91 1.10 2.36
C VAL A 79 1.32 0.71 3.70
N ILE A 80 1.22 1.69 4.59
CA ILE A 80 0.52 1.60 5.88
C ILE A 80 -0.61 2.61 5.86
N LEU A 81 -1.84 2.11 5.73
CA LEU A 81 -3.06 2.90 5.86
C LEU A 81 -3.45 2.94 7.33
N CYS A 82 -3.40 4.11 7.95
CA CYS A 82 -3.63 4.25 9.39
C CYS A 82 -4.74 5.24 9.68
N ASP A 83 -5.84 4.77 10.27
CA ASP A 83 -6.81 5.67 10.89
C ASP A 83 -6.16 6.39 12.09
N MET A 84 -6.39 7.70 12.18
CA MET A 84 -5.85 8.51 13.26
C MET A 84 -6.60 8.30 14.57
N LEU A 85 -7.89 8.01 14.51
CA LEU A 85 -8.77 7.89 15.68
C LEU A 85 -9.16 6.45 15.93
N MET A 86 -8.29 5.72 16.58
CA MET A 86 -8.52 4.33 17.00
C MET A 86 -8.44 4.20 18.53
N PRO A 87 -9.17 3.23 19.13
CA PRO A 87 -9.00 2.89 20.54
C PRO A 87 -7.64 2.22 20.79
N THR A 88 -7.25 2.18 22.05
CA THR A 88 -6.07 1.49 22.60
C THR A 88 -4.74 2.17 22.24
N LEU A 89 -4.38 2.24 20.95
CA LEU A 89 -3.19 2.94 20.46
C LEU A 89 -3.58 3.76 19.22
N PRO A 90 -3.80 5.08 19.37
CA PRO A 90 -4.13 5.96 18.26
C PRO A 90 -3.04 6.05 17.20
N GLY A 91 -3.40 6.56 16.01
CA GLY A 91 -2.52 6.57 14.85
C GLY A 91 -1.21 7.33 15.04
N ASP A 92 -1.22 8.45 15.78
CA ASP A 92 -0.03 9.22 16.12
C ASP A 92 0.94 8.43 17.02
N MET A 93 0.41 7.75 18.03
CA MET A 93 1.20 6.90 18.93
C MET A 93 1.73 5.66 18.20
N PHE A 94 0.93 5.06 17.32
CA PHE A 94 1.36 3.96 16.46
C PHE A 94 2.52 4.39 15.57
N PHE A 95 2.40 5.53 14.89
CA PHE A 95 3.48 6.08 14.06
C PHE A 95 4.76 6.29 14.87
N ARG A 96 4.68 6.88 16.07
CA ARG A 96 5.86 7.09 16.94
C ARG A 96 6.50 5.78 17.38
N ALA A 97 5.72 4.73 17.59
CA ALA A 97 6.27 3.41 17.86
C ALA A 97 7.02 2.85 16.65
N VAL A 98 6.44 2.96 15.45
CA VAL A 98 7.09 2.52 14.20
C VAL A 98 8.36 3.34 13.93
N GLU A 99 8.34 4.65 14.12
CA GLU A 99 9.50 5.53 13.95
C GLU A 99 10.71 5.08 14.78
N ARG A 100 10.47 4.56 15.99
CA ARG A 100 11.54 4.05 16.88
C ARG A 100 12.03 2.67 16.49
N MET A 101 11.14 1.80 16.01
CA MET A 101 11.45 0.39 15.76
C MET A 101 11.86 0.12 14.31
N ARG A 102 11.17 0.74 13.36
CA ARG A 102 11.29 0.51 11.92
C ARG A 102 11.20 1.84 11.15
N PRO A 103 12.15 2.78 11.32
CA PRO A 103 12.05 4.15 10.79
C PRO A 103 11.89 4.23 9.28
N HIS A 104 12.38 3.24 8.52
CA HIS A 104 12.21 3.17 7.07
C HIS A 104 10.74 3.00 6.63
N LEU A 105 9.86 2.54 7.52
CA LEU A 105 8.42 2.43 7.23
C LEU A 105 7.68 3.77 7.37
N CYS A 106 8.26 4.78 7.99
CA CYS A 106 7.59 6.07 8.21
C CYS A 106 7.19 6.77 6.91
N GLU A 107 8.00 6.63 5.85
CA GLU A 107 7.72 7.17 4.52
C GLU A 107 6.56 6.47 3.79
N ARG A 108 6.06 5.38 4.34
CA ARG A 108 5.02 4.52 3.73
C ARG A 108 3.64 4.74 4.33
N PHE A 109 3.51 5.69 5.27
CA PHE A 109 2.24 6.00 5.92
C PHE A 109 1.33 6.86 5.05
N ILE A 110 0.04 6.49 5.05
CA ILE A 110 -1.09 7.32 4.65
C ILE A 110 -2.02 7.39 5.85
N PHE A 111 -2.17 8.59 6.40
CA PHE A 111 -3.07 8.83 7.54
C PHE A 111 -4.49 9.08 7.05
N MET A 112 -5.42 8.26 7.51
CA MET A 112 -6.85 8.46 7.26
C MET A 112 -7.46 9.27 8.39
N THR A 113 -8.18 10.34 8.07
CA THR A 113 -8.86 11.17 9.07
C THR A 113 -10.16 11.71 8.54
N GLY A 114 -11.23 11.65 9.36
CA GLY A 114 -12.57 12.14 9.02
C GLY A 114 -12.88 13.53 9.56
N TYR A 115 -12.00 14.11 10.37
CA TYR A 115 -12.31 15.34 11.09
C TYR A 115 -11.28 16.44 10.88
N ARG A 116 -11.64 17.42 10.04
CA ARG A 116 -10.79 18.59 9.74
C ARG A 116 -10.56 19.53 10.92
N GLY A 117 -11.36 19.44 11.98
CA GLY A 117 -11.29 20.32 13.15
C GLY A 117 -10.46 19.78 14.31
N ASN A 118 -9.84 18.61 14.19
CA ASN A 118 -8.96 18.09 15.25
C ASN A 118 -7.56 18.69 15.13
N THR A 119 -7.33 19.76 15.86
CA THR A 119 -6.07 20.52 15.86
C THR A 119 -4.86 19.61 16.18
N LYS A 120 -4.98 18.71 17.16
CA LYS A 120 -3.90 17.80 17.56
C LYS A 120 -3.51 16.82 16.46
N VAL A 121 -4.50 16.27 15.75
CA VAL A 121 -4.26 15.38 14.60
C VAL A 121 -3.57 16.14 13.49
N ASN A 122 -4.04 17.35 13.17
CA ASN A 122 -3.45 18.17 12.11
C ASN A 122 -2.01 18.57 12.47
N GLU A 123 -1.76 19.05 13.68
CA GLU A 123 -0.42 19.41 14.17
C GLU A 123 0.55 18.22 14.11
N PHE A 124 0.08 17.03 14.49
CA PHE A 124 0.88 15.82 14.38
C PHE A 124 1.23 15.52 12.92
N ILE A 125 0.23 15.46 12.02
CA ILE A 125 0.44 15.16 10.60
C ILE A 125 1.41 16.16 9.96
N ASP A 126 1.24 17.44 10.24
CA ASP A 126 2.13 18.50 9.75
C ASP A 126 3.55 18.32 10.28
N SER A 127 3.71 17.93 11.55
CA SER A 127 5.02 17.73 12.19
C SER A 127 5.83 16.58 11.56
N VAL A 128 5.17 15.60 10.98
CA VAL A 128 5.81 14.43 10.35
C VAL A 128 5.79 14.50 8.81
N HIS A 129 5.29 15.61 8.24
CA HIS A 129 5.06 15.76 6.80
C HIS A 129 4.27 14.61 6.20
N GLY A 130 3.22 14.19 6.92
CA GLY A 130 2.46 12.98 6.64
C GLY A 130 1.59 13.09 5.38
N THR A 131 1.49 12.00 4.66
CA THR A 131 0.51 11.87 3.56
C THR A 131 -0.87 11.62 4.16
N VAL A 132 -1.88 12.37 3.71
CA VAL A 132 -3.24 12.36 4.29
C VAL A 132 -4.28 11.96 3.27
N LEU A 133 -5.21 11.13 3.70
CA LEU A 133 -6.43 10.80 2.98
C LEU A 133 -7.64 11.20 3.84
N MET A 134 -8.39 12.19 3.37
CA MET A 134 -9.56 12.72 4.11
C MET A 134 -10.79 11.85 3.89
N LYS A 135 -11.40 11.35 4.96
CA LYS A 135 -12.70 10.67 4.92
C LYS A 135 -13.86 11.69 4.84
N PRO A 136 -14.88 11.46 3.99
CA PRO A 136 -15.00 10.40 2.99
C PRO A 136 -14.11 10.68 1.76
N PHE A 137 -13.58 9.63 1.15
CA PHE A 137 -12.70 9.71 -0.04
C PHE A 137 -13.20 8.81 -1.16
N HIS A 138 -12.76 9.09 -2.38
CA HIS A 138 -12.92 8.18 -3.50
C HIS A 138 -11.78 7.17 -3.53
N VAL A 139 -12.07 5.96 -3.99
CA VAL A 139 -11.06 4.90 -4.11
C VAL A 139 -9.93 5.27 -5.08
N ASP A 140 -10.22 6.11 -6.08
CA ASP A 140 -9.22 6.61 -7.01
C ASP A 140 -8.17 7.48 -6.29
N ASP A 141 -8.59 8.33 -5.34
CA ASP A 141 -7.69 9.15 -4.52
C ASP A 141 -6.72 8.26 -3.71
N LEU A 142 -7.22 7.15 -3.19
CA LEU A 142 -6.42 6.17 -2.46
C LEU A 142 -5.38 5.51 -3.37
N LEU A 143 -5.76 5.08 -4.57
CA LEU A 143 -4.85 4.44 -5.53
C LEU A 143 -3.79 5.42 -6.05
N GLU A 144 -4.13 6.69 -6.23
CA GLU A 144 -3.17 7.74 -6.57
C GLU A 144 -2.14 7.94 -5.45
N LEU A 145 -2.56 7.94 -4.19
CA LEU A 145 -1.66 8.03 -3.04
C LEU A 145 -0.76 6.80 -2.93
N PHE A 146 -1.25 5.61 -3.26
CA PHE A 146 -0.41 4.41 -3.33
C PHE A 146 0.70 4.57 -4.36
N ALA A 147 0.37 5.03 -5.56
CA ALA A 147 1.35 5.29 -6.61
C ALA A 147 2.39 6.34 -6.16
N PHE A 148 1.94 7.40 -5.48
CA PHE A 148 2.82 8.42 -4.91
C PHE A 148 3.79 7.85 -3.87
N ILE A 149 3.31 7.05 -2.91
CA ILE A 149 4.15 6.40 -1.90
C ILE A 149 5.20 5.50 -2.57
N GLN A 150 4.79 4.70 -3.54
CA GLN A 150 5.70 3.80 -4.26
C GLN A 150 6.81 4.56 -5.00
N LEU A 151 6.46 5.65 -5.67
CA LEU A 151 7.44 6.49 -6.36
C LEU A 151 8.42 7.11 -5.36
N ARG A 152 7.91 7.68 -4.27
CA ARG A 152 8.72 8.31 -3.21
C ARG A 152 9.71 7.32 -2.60
N THR A 153 9.25 6.14 -2.21
CA THR A 153 10.09 5.13 -1.57
C THR A 153 11.13 4.55 -2.52
N SER A 154 10.79 4.34 -3.79
CA SER A 154 11.75 3.87 -4.80
C SER A 154 12.89 4.86 -5.08
N LEU A 155 12.69 6.15 -4.83
CA LEU A 155 13.72 7.18 -4.95
C LEU A 155 14.66 7.22 -3.73
N LEU A 156 14.17 6.80 -2.55
CA LEU A 156 14.94 6.77 -1.31
C LEU A 156 15.82 5.53 -1.18
N GLU A 157 15.50 4.44 -1.89
CA GLU A 157 16.24 3.18 -1.88
C GLU A 157 17.45 3.15 -2.86
N LYS A 158 17.70 4.24 -3.58
CA LYS A 158 18.86 4.42 -4.47
C LYS A 158 19.99 5.19 -3.80
#